data_10e7b2c67d26da05a0c3183be3aa2da6
#
_entry.id   10e7b2c67d26da05a0c3183be3aa2da6
#
_cell.length_a   1.000
_cell.length_b   1.000
_cell.length_c   1.000
_cell.angle_alpha   90.00
_cell.angle_beta   90.00
_cell.angle_gamma   90.00
#
_symmetry.space_group_name_H-M   'P 1'
#
loop_
_entity.id
_entity.type
_entity.pdbx_description
1 polymer ?
#
loop_
_entity_poly.entity_id
_entity_poly.type
_entity_poly.pdbx_seq_one_letter_code
_entity_poly.pdbx_strand_id
1 'polypeptide(L)'
;MINKNRVDKRTGFNGMELLSIIYEFNSRNITKQYQALALVLEELREKGIFEIRRYEDLEFSEKNHVNDFFKREIADKLKIHEFLPEQKTMSNLNFLLCGKDKNYTIPVPNDMNRIIETGIPNTFVMLGDLIYANMADITTGLDIEQVYVYRVTYDKNKKYDFLDPNMGDSEYLEKMTDYVNNRGPRKITRVEFYSPEHKGRSFFAGLFGLSKKSVYAIPGPLDLKFLDKLFKRYKNQSKLIFPSFQGLEWKPSQNIFEYLNRKSLLVQYPYDSFDVFLNFLRTAVNDSRTTAIQMTIYRTEKNSQVVKLLKEAAAKGIEVKTVVELRARFDEDHNLDVAEELKQAGCKVYYGDRLNKVHAKICLVRQGKSKGYVQIGTGNYNAVTAKVFSDISFYTHNQRYVNDAVKFFEELEGKGNTGFELLVTSPNDLKRMILRKIKKSTQDYLRDGKAEVFMKVNGLTDVDVINGIYRAARLGLPFRLIVRGPCSLKLGICGEKEDIVVKSIVGELLEHSRIYSFTYGNGSTETWISSADLMTRNLDRRVEIAVPIVESQPKKQMSKIIKMYLRDSANSYYLTKDGEYFKSKKFIDFSAQQTWLRRIKWKKYI
;
A
#
# COMPACT_ATOMS: atom_id res chain seq x y z
N MET A 1 7.07 -23.08 1.97
CA MET A 1 6.78 -24.33 1.26
C MET A 1 5.28 -24.56 1.30
N ILE A 2 4.66 -24.73 0.14
CA ILE A 2 3.33 -25.30 0.08
C ILE A 2 3.50 -26.76 0.46
N ASN A 3 3.03 -27.15 1.65
CA ASN A 3 3.04 -28.56 2.03
C ASN A 3 2.05 -29.28 1.11
N LYS A 4 2.59 -30.13 0.22
CA LYS A 4 1.81 -30.78 -0.86
C LYS A 4 0.59 -31.55 -0.34
N ASN A 5 0.65 -32.06 0.89
CA ASN A 5 -0.38 -32.92 1.47
C ASN A 5 -1.30 -32.22 2.50
N ARG A 6 -0.99 -30.94 2.86
CA ARG A 6 -1.82 -30.21 3.82
C ARG A 6 -2.96 -29.49 3.12
N VAL A 7 -4.17 -29.86 3.44
CA VAL A 7 -5.37 -29.15 3.00
C VAL A 7 -5.52 -27.84 3.77
N ASP A 8 -5.67 -26.72 3.05
CA ASP A 8 -6.00 -25.43 3.67
C ASP A 8 -7.46 -25.47 4.13
N LYS A 9 -7.68 -25.32 5.44
CA LYS A 9 -9.02 -25.42 6.06
C LYS A 9 -10.05 -24.39 5.54
N ARG A 10 -9.58 -23.29 4.91
CA ARG A 10 -10.44 -22.21 4.40
C ARG A 10 -10.93 -22.49 2.99
N THR A 11 -10.09 -23.12 2.18
CA THR A 11 -10.36 -23.36 0.76
C THR A 11 -10.72 -24.80 0.45
N GLY A 12 -10.37 -25.73 1.31
CA GLY A 12 -10.53 -27.18 1.07
C GLY A 12 -9.52 -27.75 0.07
N PHE A 13 -8.61 -26.94 -0.49
CA PHE A 13 -7.62 -27.36 -1.46
C PHE A 13 -6.28 -27.73 -0.82
N ASN A 14 -5.60 -28.72 -1.39
CA ASN A 14 -4.19 -28.98 -1.07
C ASN A 14 -3.26 -27.96 -1.75
N GLY A 15 -1.99 -27.98 -1.39
CA GLY A 15 -1.03 -27.00 -1.88
C GLY A 15 -0.80 -27.05 -3.41
N MET A 16 -0.95 -28.20 -4.04
CA MET A 16 -0.77 -28.34 -5.51
C MET A 16 -1.99 -27.83 -6.28
N GLU A 17 -3.18 -28.07 -5.75
CA GLU A 17 -4.45 -27.52 -6.29
C GLU A 17 -4.45 -26.01 -6.21
N LEU A 18 -4.10 -25.44 -5.04
CA LEU A 18 -3.97 -23.99 -4.88
C LEU A 18 -2.95 -23.39 -5.85
N LEU A 19 -1.78 -24.02 -6.03
CA LEU A 19 -0.78 -23.54 -6.96
C LEU A 19 -1.29 -23.57 -8.41
N SER A 20 -2.12 -24.55 -8.76
CA SER A 20 -2.77 -24.64 -10.10
C SER A 20 -3.72 -23.48 -10.33
N ILE A 21 -4.62 -23.23 -9.38
CA ILE A 21 -5.59 -22.14 -9.44
C ILE A 21 -4.87 -20.79 -9.54
N ILE A 22 -3.83 -20.58 -8.71
CA ILE A 22 -3.01 -19.36 -8.72
C ILE A 22 -2.31 -19.19 -10.08
N TYR A 23 -1.76 -20.27 -10.64
CA TYR A 23 -1.09 -20.21 -11.92
C TYR A 23 -2.05 -19.80 -13.05
N GLU A 24 -3.20 -20.44 -13.13
CA GLU A 24 -4.21 -20.15 -14.17
C GLU A 24 -4.72 -18.72 -14.07
N PHE A 25 -5.05 -18.27 -12.87
CA PHE A 25 -5.48 -16.89 -12.62
C PHE A 25 -4.39 -15.87 -13.01
N ASN A 26 -3.16 -16.10 -12.58
CA ASN A 26 -2.06 -15.19 -12.89
C ASN A 26 -1.73 -15.18 -14.38
N SER A 27 -1.76 -16.33 -15.07
CA SER A 27 -1.49 -16.40 -16.50
C SER A 27 -2.51 -15.58 -17.31
N ARG A 28 -3.81 -15.70 -16.99
CA ARG A 28 -4.85 -14.87 -17.59
C ARG A 28 -4.64 -13.37 -17.32
N ASN A 29 -4.26 -13.02 -16.10
CA ASN A 29 -3.99 -11.63 -15.75
C ASN A 29 -2.76 -11.06 -16.46
N ILE A 30 -1.68 -11.84 -16.58
CA ILE A 30 -0.49 -11.44 -17.36
C ILE A 30 -0.89 -11.12 -18.80
N THR A 31 -1.65 -12.00 -19.47
CA THR A 31 -2.12 -11.73 -20.83
C THR A 31 -2.90 -10.43 -20.92
N LYS A 32 -3.89 -10.21 -20.03
CA LYS A 32 -4.67 -8.94 -19.99
C LYS A 32 -3.80 -7.72 -19.74
N GLN A 33 -2.81 -7.83 -18.84
CA GLN A 33 -1.88 -6.72 -18.52
C GLN A 33 -1.05 -6.30 -19.72
N TYR A 34 -0.49 -7.27 -20.46
CA TYR A 34 0.34 -6.96 -21.62
C TYR A 34 -0.48 -6.52 -22.83
N GLN A 35 -1.71 -7.00 -22.99
CA GLN A 35 -2.66 -6.45 -23.97
C GLN A 35 -2.97 -4.98 -23.67
N ALA A 36 -3.26 -4.65 -22.41
CA ALA A 36 -3.49 -3.26 -22.00
C ALA A 36 -2.25 -2.39 -22.19
N LEU A 37 -1.04 -2.91 -21.90
CA LEU A 37 0.22 -2.19 -22.13
C LEU A 37 0.40 -1.88 -23.63
N ALA A 38 0.17 -2.87 -24.49
CA ALA A 38 0.29 -2.68 -25.94
C ALA A 38 -0.64 -1.59 -26.46
N LEU A 39 -1.93 -1.62 -26.03
CA LEU A 39 -2.91 -0.58 -26.41
C LEU A 39 -2.51 0.82 -25.93
N VAL A 40 -2.00 0.94 -24.71
CA VAL A 40 -1.54 2.24 -24.16
C VAL A 40 -0.33 2.76 -24.93
N LEU A 41 0.66 1.92 -25.21
CA LEU A 41 1.86 2.33 -25.96
C LEU A 41 1.50 2.73 -27.40
N GLU A 42 0.57 2.01 -28.02
CA GLU A 42 0.08 2.36 -29.36
C GLU A 42 -0.66 3.71 -29.37
N GLU A 43 -1.55 3.95 -28.41
CA GLU A 43 -2.25 5.25 -28.29
C GLU A 43 -1.27 6.40 -28.08
N LEU A 44 -0.20 6.20 -27.30
CA LEU A 44 0.83 7.22 -27.07
C LEU A 44 1.64 7.49 -28.34
N ARG A 45 1.94 6.46 -29.14
CA ARG A 45 2.57 6.57 -30.45
C ARG A 45 1.70 7.36 -31.44
N GLU A 46 0.41 6.97 -31.57
CA GLU A 46 -0.54 7.64 -32.46
C GLU A 46 -0.73 9.12 -32.14
N LYS A 47 -0.65 9.46 -30.84
CA LYS A 47 -0.72 10.87 -30.38
C LYS A 47 0.61 11.62 -30.53
N GLY A 48 1.65 11.01 -31.09
CA GLY A 48 2.95 11.61 -31.27
C GLY A 48 3.68 11.99 -29.97
N ILE A 49 3.39 11.29 -28.87
CA ILE A 49 3.98 11.61 -27.58
C ILE A 49 5.33 10.96 -27.43
N PHE A 50 5.41 9.67 -27.62
CA PHE A 50 6.63 8.90 -27.76
C PHE A 50 6.35 7.56 -28.45
N GLU A 51 7.42 6.94 -28.95
CA GLU A 51 7.42 5.63 -29.56
C GLU A 51 8.53 4.76 -28.95
N ILE A 52 8.25 3.45 -28.76
CA ILE A 52 9.25 2.44 -28.45
C ILE A 52 9.32 1.50 -29.63
N ARG A 53 10.47 1.46 -30.30
CA ARG A 53 10.73 0.58 -31.44
C ARG A 53 11.53 -0.64 -31.00
N ARG A 54 11.38 -1.75 -31.72
CA ARG A 54 12.31 -2.88 -31.60
C ARG A 54 13.65 -2.50 -32.21
N TYR A 55 14.74 -3.06 -31.76
CA TYR A 55 16.05 -2.80 -32.35
C TYR A 55 16.08 -3.14 -33.85
N GLU A 56 15.41 -4.21 -34.26
CA GLU A 56 15.31 -4.66 -35.66
C GLU A 56 14.68 -3.60 -36.58
N ASP A 57 13.68 -2.89 -36.06
CA ASP A 57 12.89 -1.89 -36.79
C ASP A 57 13.56 -0.50 -36.83
N LEU A 58 14.73 -0.34 -36.19
CA LEU A 58 15.50 0.91 -36.23
C LEU A 58 16.18 1.11 -37.59
N GLU A 59 16.21 2.36 -38.04
CA GLU A 59 16.97 2.76 -39.23
C GLU A 59 18.49 2.66 -38.97
N PHE A 60 19.29 2.62 -40.05
CA PHE A 60 20.75 2.48 -39.95
C PHE A 60 21.41 3.54 -39.05
N SER A 61 21.00 4.80 -39.17
CA SER A 61 21.51 5.89 -38.34
C SER A 61 21.14 5.75 -36.86
N GLU A 62 19.93 5.29 -36.58
CA GLU A 62 19.46 5.00 -35.21
C GLU A 62 20.24 3.83 -34.59
N LYS A 63 20.45 2.73 -35.37
CA LYS A 63 21.26 1.57 -34.94
C LYS A 63 22.68 2.00 -34.57
N ASN A 64 23.32 2.82 -35.41
CA ASN A 64 24.65 3.34 -35.11
C ASN A 64 24.66 4.15 -33.81
N HIS A 65 23.70 5.05 -33.65
CA HIS A 65 23.60 5.88 -32.44
C HIS A 65 23.47 5.05 -31.17
N VAL A 66 22.55 4.08 -31.14
CA VAL A 66 22.35 3.25 -29.94
C VAL A 66 23.49 2.27 -29.70
N ASN A 67 24.16 1.77 -30.75
CA ASN A 67 25.32 0.89 -30.60
C ASN A 67 26.55 1.66 -30.08
N ASP A 68 26.78 2.89 -30.53
CA ASP A 68 27.83 3.75 -29.98
C ASP A 68 27.58 4.06 -28.50
N PHE A 69 26.32 4.35 -28.16
CA PHE A 69 25.91 4.54 -26.78
C PHE A 69 26.13 3.25 -25.96
N PHE A 70 25.77 2.09 -26.51
CA PHE A 70 25.97 0.79 -25.87
C PHE A 70 27.44 0.56 -25.54
N LYS A 71 28.35 0.74 -26.51
CA LYS A 71 29.79 0.54 -26.32
C LYS A 71 30.36 1.46 -25.26
N ARG A 72 29.96 2.73 -25.24
CA ARG A 72 30.49 3.75 -24.33
C ARG A 72 29.93 3.64 -22.91
N GLU A 73 28.64 3.36 -22.76
CA GLU A 73 27.94 3.54 -21.46
C GLU A 73 27.45 2.25 -20.82
N ILE A 74 27.34 1.15 -21.58
CA ILE A 74 26.65 -0.06 -21.14
C ILE A 74 27.57 -1.27 -21.05
N ALA A 75 28.36 -1.53 -22.10
CA ALA A 75 29.10 -2.78 -22.27
C ALA A 75 29.97 -3.13 -21.05
N ASP A 76 30.76 -2.19 -20.53
CA ASP A 76 31.66 -2.42 -19.39
C ASP A 76 30.94 -2.72 -18.06
N LYS A 77 29.66 -2.37 -17.97
CA LYS A 77 28.82 -2.59 -16.78
C LYS A 77 28.18 -3.98 -16.76
N LEU A 78 28.18 -4.68 -17.89
CA LEU A 78 27.63 -6.02 -18.02
C LEU A 78 28.72 -7.05 -17.70
N LYS A 79 28.55 -7.75 -16.58
CA LYS A 79 29.49 -8.78 -16.15
C LYS A 79 28.90 -10.16 -16.38
N ILE A 80 29.67 -11.03 -17.05
CA ILE A 80 29.29 -12.43 -17.24
C ILE A 80 29.73 -13.22 -16.01
N HIS A 81 28.80 -14.00 -15.49
CA HIS A 81 29.06 -14.92 -14.37
C HIS A 81 28.66 -16.33 -14.77
N GLU A 82 29.32 -17.35 -14.25
CA GLU A 82 28.84 -18.73 -14.37
C GLU A 82 27.47 -18.82 -13.69
N PHE A 83 26.52 -19.45 -14.35
CA PHE A 83 25.15 -19.55 -13.82
C PHE A 83 25.07 -20.63 -12.73
N LEU A 84 24.80 -20.23 -11.52
CA LEU A 84 24.52 -21.12 -10.39
C LEU A 84 23.06 -20.88 -9.94
N PRO A 85 22.17 -21.90 -10.02
CA PRO A 85 20.74 -21.74 -9.69
C PRO A 85 20.50 -21.22 -8.27
N GLU A 86 21.40 -21.51 -7.35
CA GLU A 86 21.33 -21.08 -5.96
C GLU A 86 21.90 -19.68 -5.72
N GLN A 87 22.66 -19.14 -6.68
CA GLN A 87 23.26 -17.83 -6.56
C GLN A 87 22.19 -16.76 -6.68
N LYS A 88 22.16 -15.89 -5.68
CA LYS A 88 21.19 -14.80 -5.61
C LYS A 88 21.50 -13.72 -6.64
N THR A 89 20.59 -13.49 -7.57
CA THR A 89 20.60 -12.28 -8.40
C THR A 89 19.68 -11.21 -7.80
N MET A 90 20.19 -10.00 -7.63
CA MET A 90 19.39 -8.84 -7.19
C MET A 90 18.80 -8.07 -8.37
N SER A 91 19.18 -8.42 -9.61
CA SER A 91 18.69 -7.77 -10.81
C SER A 91 17.25 -8.14 -11.13
N ASN A 92 16.47 -7.14 -11.59
CA ASN A 92 15.13 -7.33 -12.13
C ASN A 92 15.12 -7.77 -13.60
N LEU A 93 16.28 -7.80 -14.26
CA LEU A 93 16.48 -8.23 -15.64
C LEU A 93 17.79 -8.97 -15.73
N ASN A 94 17.76 -10.21 -16.22
CA ASN A 94 18.95 -11.04 -16.37
C ASN A 94 18.92 -11.72 -17.74
N PHE A 95 20.10 -11.92 -18.34
CA PHE A 95 20.27 -12.78 -19.49
C PHE A 95 20.82 -14.13 -19.02
N LEU A 96 20.24 -15.21 -19.49
CA LEU A 96 20.75 -16.56 -19.34
C LEU A 96 21.35 -16.95 -20.68
N LEU A 97 22.61 -17.28 -20.68
CA LEU A 97 23.40 -17.75 -21.82
C LEU A 97 23.58 -19.24 -21.67
N CYS A 98 22.98 -20.03 -22.55
CA CYS A 98 23.09 -21.47 -22.56
C CYS A 98 24.21 -21.87 -23.50
N GLY A 99 25.30 -22.43 -22.97
CA GLY A 99 26.41 -23.04 -23.74
C GLY A 99 26.33 -24.55 -23.70
N LYS A 100 27.19 -25.22 -24.47
CA LYS A 100 27.24 -26.69 -24.53
C LYS A 100 27.54 -27.35 -23.19
N ASP A 101 28.55 -26.86 -22.49
CA ASP A 101 29.02 -27.46 -21.25
C ASP A 101 28.54 -26.72 -20.02
N LYS A 102 28.37 -25.39 -20.11
CA LYS A 102 28.04 -24.51 -18.99
C LYS A 102 27.08 -23.44 -19.41
N ASN A 103 26.28 -23.01 -18.42
CA ASN A 103 25.41 -21.83 -18.55
C ASN A 103 26.04 -20.62 -17.86
N TYR A 104 25.79 -19.45 -18.39
CA TYR A 104 26.24 -18.18 -17.82
C TYR A 104 25.05 -17.24 -17.60
N THR A 105 25.25 -16.22 -16.79
CA THR A 105 24.23 -15.18 -16.57
C THR A 105 24.85 -13.80 -16.61
N ILE A 106 24.08 -12.83 -17.15
CA ILE A 106 24.41 -11.42 -17.12
C ILE A 106 23.29 -10.71 -16.35
N PRO A 107 23.50 -10.36 -15.07
CA PRO A 107 22.57 -9.53 -14.33
C PRO A 107 22.70 -8.07 -14.80
N VAL A 108 21.62 -7.49 -15.32
CA VAL A 108 21.59 -6.08 -15.73
C VAL A 108 21.42 -5.19 -14.50
N PRO A 109 22.31 -4.22 -14.23
CA PRO A 109 22.20 -3.32 -13.08
C PRO A 109 20.83 -2.62 -12.99
N ASN A 110 20.27 -2.53 -11.79
CA ASN A 110 18.93 -2.01 -11.57
C ASN A 110 18.80 -0.49 -11.75
N ASP A 111 19.90 0.24 -11.64
CA ASP A 111 20.02 1.69 -11.83
C ASP A 111 20.10 2.10 -13.30
N MET A 112 20.42 1.17 -14.21
CA MET A 112 20.43 1.43 -15.64
C MET A 112 19.04 1.76 -16.19
N ASN A 113 19.00 2.70 -17.12
CA ASN A 113 17.79 3.00 -17.88
C ASN A 113 17.33 1.79 -18.68
N ARG A 114 16.05 1.42 -18.57
CA ARG A 114 15.46 0.32 -19.37
C ARG A 114 15.05 0.74 -20.79
N ILE A 115 15.09 2.05 -21.09
CA ILE A 115 14.85 2.63 -22.42
C ILE A 115 16.02 3.52 -22.79
N ILE A 116 16.42 3.47 -24.06
CA ILE A 116 17.53 4.22 -24.63
C ILE A 116 16.99 5.06 -25.79
N GLU A 117 17.39 6.32 -25.88
CA GLU A 117 17.02 7.21 -26.98
C GLU A 117 17.72 6.79 -28.27
N THR A 118 17.00 6.78 -29.40
CA THR A 118 17.53 6.36 -30.70
C THR A 118 18.27 7.47 -31.45
N GLY A 119 18.32 8.69 -30.90
CA GLY A 119 18.77 9.90 -31.59
C GLY A 119 17.62 10.64 -32.27
N ILE A 120 16.50 10.00 -32.51
CA ILE A 120 15.26 10.66 -32.95
C ILE A 120 14.48 11.12 -31.71
N PRO A 121 13.99 12.38 -31.69
CA PRO A 121 13.24 12.89 -30.55
C PRO A 121 12.03 12.00 -30.18
N ASN A 122 11.87 11.69 -28.90
CA ASN A 122 10.78 10.89 -28.35
C ASN A 122 10.70 9.43 -28.89
N THR A 123 11.77 8.94 -29.52
CA THR A 123 11.86 7.56 -30.01
C THR A 123 12.89 6.79 -29.19
N PHE A 124 12.49 5.61 -28.70
CA PHE A 124 13.27 4.80 -27.77
C PHE A 124 13.39 3.36 -28.25
N VAL A 125 14.44 2.68 -27.81
CA VAL A 125 14.62 1.21 -27.88
C VAL A 125 14.72 0.65 -26.47
N MET A 126 14.24 -0.56 -26.26
CA MET A 126 14.39 -1.23 -24.97
C MET A 126 15.85 -1.62 -24.74
N LEU A 127 16.37 -1.37 -23.54
CA LEU A 127 17.72 -1.80 -23.15
C LEU A 127 17.93 -3.32 -23.35
N GLY A 128 16.90 -4.12 -23.06
CA GLY A 128 16.96 -5.58 -23.28
C GLY A 128 17.21 -5.96 -24.72
N ASP A 129 16.53 -5.28 -25.67
CA ASP A 129 16.69 -5.52 -27.11
C ASP A 129 18.07 -5.09 -27.59
N LEU A 130 18.56 -3.94 -27.09
CA LEU A 130 19.89 -3.43 -27.40
C LEU A 130 21.00 -4.35 -26.89
N ILE A 131 20.88 -4.88 -25.66
CA ILE A 131 21.83 -5.87 -25.13
C ILE A 131 21.77 -7.15 -25.96
N TYR A 132 20.58 -7.61 -26.32
CA TYR A 132 20.39 -8.81 -27.11
C TYR A 132 21.03 -8.66 -28.49
N ALA A 133 20.87 -7.52 -29.16
CA ALA A 133 21.45 -7.23 -30.47
C ALA A 133 23.00 -7.18 -30.45
N ASN A 134 23.60 -6.80 -29.32
CA ASN A 134 25.05 -6.75 -29.13
C ASN A 134 25.59 -7.99 -28.37
N MET A 135 24.80 -9.08 -28.27
CA MET A 135 25.15 -10.23 -27.46
C MET A 135 26.41 -10.95 -27.96
N ALA A 136 26.60 -11.05 -29.27
CA ALA A 136 27.78 -11.66 -29.86
C ALA A 136 29.08 -10.97 -29.44
N ASP A 137 29.10 -9.65 -29.38
CA ASP A 137 30.26 -8.86 -28.94
C ASP A 137 30.54 -9.08 -27.44
N ILE A 138 29.46 -9.15 -26.62
CA ILE A 138 29.57 -9.38 -25.18
C ILE A 138 30.11 -10.76 -24.86
N THR A 139 29.70 -11.79 -25.63
CA THR A 139 30.04 -13.21 -25.40
C THR A 139 31.21 -13.71 -26.21
N THR A 140 32.05 -12.83 -26.73
CA THR A 140 33.22 -13.20 -27.51
C THR A 140 34.07 -14.23 -26.76
N GLY A 141 34.37 -15.37 -27.42
CA GLY A 141 35.12 -16.47 -26.83
C GLY A 141 34.29 -17.48 -26.03
N LEU A 142 32.98 -17.34 -25.95
CA LEU A 142 32.06 -18.30 -25.36
C LEU A 142 31.25 -19.01 -26.46
N ASP A 143 31.08 -20.33 -26.34
CA ASP A 143 30.22 -21.11 -27.23
C ASP A 143 28.78 -21.09 -26.69
N ILE A 144 28.00 -20.10 -27.13
CA ILE A 144 26.60 -19.86 -26.67
C ILE A 144 25.63 -20.32 -27.74
N GLU A 145 24.79 -21.30 -27.40
CA GLU A 145 23.77 -21.85 -28.29
C GLU A 145 22.45 -21.10 -28.21
N GLN A 146 22.09 -20.59 -27.00
CA GLN A 146 20.81 -19.93 -26.80
C GLN A 146 20.87 -18.86 -25.70
N VAL A 147 20.13 -17.76 -25.91
CA VAL A 147 20.02 -16.64 -24.97
C VAL A 147 18.58 -16.45 -24.55
N TYR A 148 18.34 -16.38 -23.25
CA TYR A 148 17.04 -16.07 -22.68
C TYR A 148 17.10 -14.83 -21.79
N VAL A 149 15.99 -14.12 -21.73
CA VAL A 149 15.79 -13.01 -20.77
C VAL A 149 14.88 -13.49 -19.66
N TYR A 150 15.32 -13.34 -18.40
CA TYR A 150 14.55 -13.83 -17.26
C TYR A 150 14.66 -12.93 -16.03
N ARG A 151 13.73 -13.11 -15.10
CA ARG A 151 13.84 -12.59 -13.75
C ARG A 151 13.30 -13.58 -12.72
N VAL A 152 13.79 -13.46 -11.49
CA VAL A 152 13.40 -14.29 -10.36
C VAL A 152 12.70 -13.47 -9.28
N THR A 153 11.74 -14.08 -8.61
CA THR A 153 11.11 -13.54 -7.41
C THR A 153 11.43 -14.44 -6.22
N TYR A 154 11.97 -13.85 -5.19
CA TYR A 154 12.32 -14.56 -3.96
C TYR A 154 11.18 -14.51 -2.94
N ASP A 155 11.17 -15.50 -2.04
CA ASP A 155 10.28 -15.45 -0.87
C ASP A 155 10.62 -14.22 -0.02
N LYS A 156 9.62 -13.37 0.16
CA LYS A 156 9.73 -12.14 0.96
C LYS A 156 9.23 -12.33 2.41
N ASN A 157 8.70 -13.52 2.72
CA ASN A 157 8.22 -13.84 4.06
C ASN A 157 9.38 -14.38 4.92
N LYS A 158 10.35 -13.52 5.24
CA LYS A 158 11.22 -13.85 6.36
C LYS A 158 10.38 -13.80 7.64
N LYS A 159 10.40 -14.87 8.38
CA LYS A 159 10.00 -14.87 9.78
C LYS A 159 11.09 -14.12 10.54
N TYR A 160 10.67 -13.25 11.41
CA TYR A 160 11.55 -12.68 12.41
C TYR A 160 11.65 -13.71 13.53
N ASP A 161 12.36 -14.83 13.27
CA ASP A 161 12.41 -16.00 14.19
C ASP A 161 13.14 -15.67 15.49
N PHE A 162 13.79 -14.51 15.57
CA PHE A 162 14.47 -14.00 16.76
C PHE A 162 13.56 -13.19 17.71
N LEU A 163 12.30 -12.95 17.34
CA LEU A 163 11.41 -12.14 18.19
C LEU A 163 11.00 -12.90 19.44
N ASP A 164 11.28 -12.28 20.59
CA ASP A 164 10.86 -12.71 21.92
C ASP A 164 10.02 -11.60 22.57
N PRO A 165 8.88 -11.90 23.21
CA PRO A 165 8.06 -10.91 23.92
C PRO A 165 8.83 -10.11 24.96
N ASN A 166 9.83 -10.74 25.62
CA ASN A 166 10.59 -10.17 26.72
C ASN A 166 11.88 -9.46 26.27
N MET A 167 12.14 -9.41 24.96
CA MET A 167 13.36 -8.81 24.40
C MET A 167 13.42 -7.30 24.68
N GLY A 168 14.53 -6.86 25.25
CA GLY A 168 14.80 -5.44 25.52
C GLY A 168 15.00 -4.63 24.21
N ASP A 169 14.85 -3.31 24.31
CA ASP A 169 14.95 -2.41 23.15
C ASP A 169 16.34 -2.45 22.48
N SER A 170 17.43 -2.53 23.25
CA SER A 170 18.79 -2.58 22.72
C SER A 170 19.05 -3.88 21.93
N GLU A 171 18.67 -5.02 22.50
CA GLU A 171 18.79 -6.32 21.84
C GLU A 171 17.91 -6.40 20.58
N TYR A 172 16.70 -5.85 20.65
CA TYR A 172 15.82 -5.79 19.49
C TYR A 172 16.40 -4.96 18.34
N LEU A 173 16.98 -3.81 18.65
CA LEU A 173 17.61 -2.94 17.66
C LEU A 173 18.83 -3.62 17.02
N GLU A 174 19.69 -4.26 17.81
CA GLU A 174 20.85 -5.02 17.33
C GLU A 174 20.40 -6.14 16.37
N LYS A 175 19.46 -6.99 16.79
CA LYS A 175 18.96 -8.08 15.96
C LYS A 175 18.23 -7.60 14.69
N MET A 176 17.54 -6.46 14.75
CA MET A 176 16.93 -5.85 13.56
C MET A 176 17.98 -5.30 12.61
N THR A 177 19.05 -4.68 13.11
CA THR A 177 20.18 -4.20 12.31
C THR A 177 20.89 -5.36 11.61
N ASP A 178 21.19 -6.43 12.35
CA ASP A 178 21.76 -7.67 11.78
C ASP A 178 20.85 -8.29 10.74
N TYR A 179 19.55 -8.33 11.01
CA TYR A 179 18.56 -8.83 10.08
C TYR A 179 18.53 -8.07 8.76
N VAL A 180 18.68 -6.75 8.83
CA VAL A 180 18.70 -5.86 7.65
C VAL A 180 20.00 -6.04 6.88
N ASN A 181 21.15 -6.05 7.57
CA ASN A 181 22.49 -6.15 6.97
C ASN A 181 22.77 -7.56 6.42
N ASN A 182 22.36 -8.60 7.15
CA ASN A 182 22.64 -10.01 6.83
C ASN A 182 21.42 -10.71 6.21
N ARG A 183 20.87 -10.14 5.14
CA ARG A 183 19.78 -10.77 4.38
C ARG A 183 20.30 -11.99 3.62
N GLY A 184 20.35 -13.14 4.28
CA GLY A 184 20.82 -14.41 3.70
C GLY A 184 20.05 -14.85 2.43
N PRO A 185 20.49 -15.91 1.72
CA PRO A 185 19.90 -16.37 0.48
C PRO A 185 18.41 -16.68 0.66
N ARG A 186 17.58 -16.11 -0.21
CA ARG A 186 16.13 -16.32 -0.21
C ARG A 186 15.77 -17.38 -1.23
N LYS A 187 14.80 -18.22 -0.89
CA LYS A 187 14.30 -19.24 -1.81
C LYS A 187 13.57 -18.57 -2.99
N ILE A 188 13.89 -19.00 -4.20
CA ILE A 188 13.16 -18.59 -5.41
C ILE A 188 11.76 -19.19 -5.35
N THR A 189 10.75 -18.36 -5.59
CA THR A 189 9.34 -18.76 -5.56
C THR A 189 8.66 -18.63 -6.92
N ARG A 190 9.22 -17.79 -7.80
CA ARG A 190 8.68 -17.55 -9.14
C ARG A 190 9.80 -17.19 -10.10
N VAL A 191 9.72 -17.71 -11.31
CA VAL A 191 10.55 -17.32 -12.44
C VAL A 191 9.65 -16.77 -13.54
N GLU A 192 10.03 -15.67 -14.14
CA GLU A 192 9.45 -15.08 -15.34
C GLU A 192 10.51 -14.99 -16.41
N PHE A 193 10.14 -15.33 -17.62
CA PHE A 193 11.05 -15.24 -18.77
C PHE A 193 10.32 -14.69 -19.99
N TYR A 194 11.04 -13.95 -20.81
CA TYR A 194 10.48 -13.43 -22.06
C TYR A 194 10.27 -14.57 -23.05
N SER A 195 9.06 -14.75 -23.51
CA SER A 195 8.72 -15.71 -24.56
C SER A 195 7.36 -15.35 -25.17
N PRO A 196 7.34 -14.70 -26.33
CA PRO A 196 6.10 -14.39 -27.05
C PRO A 196 5.36 -15.65 -27.50
N GLU A 197 6.08 -16.74 -27.75
CA GLU A 197 5.51 -18.03 -28.14
C GLU A 197 5.11 -18.95 -26.98
N HIS A 198 5.26 -18.48 -25.75
CA HIS A 198 4.97 -19.25 -24.52
C HIS A 198 5.74 -20.60 -24.38
N LYS A 199 6.84 -20.78 -25.11
CA LYS A 199 7.74 -21.96 -25.02
C LYS A 199 8.81 -21.78 -23.95
N GLY A 200 9.44 -22.87 -23.47
CA GLY A 200 10.59 -22.83 -22.54
C GLY A 200 10.25 -23.05 -21.06
N ARG A 201 8.96 -23.10 -20.66
CA ARG A 201 8.56 -23.23 -19.26
C ARG A 201 9.10 -24.46 -18.54
N SER A 202 9.18 -25.62 -19.24
CA SER A 202 9.73 -26.86 -18.69
C SER A 202 11.23 -26.75 -18.43
N PHE A 203 11.96 -26.09 -19.33
CA PHE A 203 13.39 -25.82 -19.21
C PHE A 203 13.68 -24.99 -17.96
N PHE A 204 13.02 -23.83 -17.80
CA PHE A 204 13.21 -22.99 -16.62
C PHE A 204 12.76 -23.66 -15.31
N ALA A 205 11.72 -24.49 -15.35
CA ALA A 205 11.27 -25.24 -14.19
C ALA A 205 12.34 -26.25 -13.73
N GLY A 206 12.97 -26.97 -14.66
CA GLY A 206 14.09 -27.87 -14.40
C GLY A 206 15.31 -27.13 -13.89
N LEU A 207 15.71 -26.04 -14.56
CA LEU A 207 16.88 -25.24 -14.25
C LEU A 207 16.89 -24.68 -12.82
N PHE A 208 15.71 -24.22 -12.33
CA PHE A 208 15.56 -23.64 -10.99
C PHE A 208 14.97 -24.59 -9.95
N GLY A 209 14.76 -25.87 -10.28
CA GLY A 209 14.14 -26.85 -9.37
C GLY A 209 12.73 -26.48 -8.92
N LEU A 210 11.94 -25.84 -9.77
CA LEU A 210 10.62 -25.33 -9.46
C LEU A 210 9.51 -26.15 -10.13
N SER A 211 8.27 -26.03 -9.60
CA SER A 211 7.09 -26.49 -10.31
C SER A 211 6.90 -25.66 -11.59
N LYS A 212 6.48 -26.29 -12.70
CA LYS A 212 6.08 -25.58 -13.93
C LYS A 212 5.03 -24.50 -13.68
N LYS A 213 4.23 -24.62 -12.61
CA LYS A 213 3.21 -23.64 -12.17
C LYS A 213 3.80 -22.43 -11.42
N SER A 214 5.10 -22.43 -11.14
CA SER A 214 5.85 -21.29 -10.61
C SER A 214 6.63 -20.53 -11.69
N VAL A 215 6.52 -20.95 -12.95
CA VAL A 215 7.28 -20.41 -14.09
C VAL A 215 6.31 -19.81 -15.11
N TYR A 216 6.50 -18.54 -15.46
CA TYR A 216 5.60 -17.77 -16.31
C TYR A 216 6.32 -17.27 -17.56
N ALA A 217 5.78 -17.59 -18.73
CA ALA A 217 6.16 -16.98 -19.99
C ALA A 217 5.51 -15.61 -20.11
N ILE A 218 6.31 -14.59 -20.40
CA ILE A 218 5.87 -13.20 -20.47
C ILE A 218 5.99 -12.72 -21.93
N PRO A 219 4.91 -12.17 -22.52
CA PRO A 219 4.89 -11.81 -23.93
C PRO A 219 5.55 -10.45 -24.25
N GLY A 220 6.12 -9.78 -23.28
CA GLY A 220 6.73 -8.45 -23.44
C GLY A 220 7.83 -8.17 -22.43
N PRO A 221 8.19 -6.89 -22.21
CA PRO A 221 9.29 -6.51 -21.32
C PRO A 221 9.07 -7.01 -19.89
N LEU A 222 10.08 -7.61 -19.27
CA LEU A 222 9.99 -8.17 -17.91
C LEU A 222 10.02 -7.10 -16.82
N ASP A 223 10.75 -6.00 -17.00
CA ASP A 223 10.87 -4.91 -16.04
C ASP A 223 10.13 -3.67 -16.53
N LEU A 224 8.90 -3.48 -16.06
CA LEU A 224 8.04 -2.36 -16.47
C LEU A 224 8.35 -1.03 -15.75
N LYS A 225 9.42 -0.94 -14.96
CA LYS A 225 9.81 0.31 -14.28
C LYS A 225 10.21 1.44 -15.23
N PHE A 226 10.50 1.15 -16.49
CA PHE A 226 10.73 2.16 -17.50
C PHE A 226 9.53 3.12 -17.66
N LEU A 227 8.30 2.64 -17.41
CA LEU A 227 7.09 3.47 -17.44
C LEU A 227 7.13 4.62 -16.43
N ASP A 228 7.73 4.41 -15.26
CA ASP A 228 7.91 5.48 -14.26
C ASP A 228 8.83 6.60 -14.77
N LYS A 229 9.84 6.25 -15.56
CA LYS A 229 10.77 7.22 -16.17
C LYS A 229 10.10 7.99 -17.30
N LEU A 230 9.36 7.30 -18.16
CA LEU A 230 8.54 7.93 -19.19
C LEU A 230 7.50 8.87 -18.57
N PHE A 231 6.78 8.41 -17.53
CA PHE A 231 5.84 9.25 -16.80
C PHE A 231 6.51 10.53 -16.27
N LYS A 232 7.68 10.42 -15.61
CA LYS A 232 8.43 11.58 -15.10
C LYS A 232 8.85 12.54 -16.20
N ARG A 233 9.25 12.03 -17.39
CA ARG A 233 9.64 12.84 -18.53
C ARG A 233 8.46 13.64 -19.11
N TYR A 234 7.31 12.97 -19.25
CA TYR A 234 6.14 13.55 -19.92
C TYR A 234 5.05 14.09 -18.96
N LYS A 235 5.27 14.03 -17.65
CA LYS A 235 4.29 14.47 -16.62
C LYS A 235 3.84 15.94 -16.75
N ASN A 236 4.62 16.79 -17.43
CA ASN A 236 4.26 18.20 -17.64
C ASN A 236 3.35 18.42 -18.86
N GLN A 237 3.10 17.36 -19.64
CA GLN A 237 2.12 17.42 -20.74
C GLN A 237 0.72 17.26 -20.16
N SER A 238 -0.01 18.37 -20.05
CA SER A 238 -1.31 18.44 -19.35
C SER A 238 -2.38 17.46 -19.86
N LYS A 239 -2.22 16.95 -21.10
CA LYS A 239 -3.16 15.99 -21.70
C LYS A 239 -2.95 14.54 -21.22
N LEU A 240 -1.80 14.22 -20.60
CA LEU A 240 -1.41 12.85 -20.22
C LEU A 240 -1.60 12.55 -18.76
N ILE A 241 -1.78 13.56 -17.95
CA ILE A 241 -1.91 13.40 -16.51
C ILE A 241 -3.18 14.08 -15.99
N PHE A 242 -3.69 13.56 -14.90
CA PHE A 242 -4.72 14.28 -14.18
C PHE A 242 -4.21 15.66 -13.75
N PRO A 243 -5.03 16.72 -13.83
CA PRO A 243 -4.63 18.04 -13.37
C PRO A 243 -4.16 17.97 -11.92
N SER A 244 -2.96 18.49 -11.65
CA SER A 244 -2.52 18.61 -10.26
C SER A 244 -3.48 19.50 -9.48
N PHE A 245 -3.80 19.11 -8.28
CA PHE A 245 -4.57 19.93 -7.37
C PHE A 245 -3.82 20.12 -6.05
N GLN A 246 -4.07 21.24 -5.42
CA GLN A 246 -3.54 21.55 -4.11
C GLN A 246 -4.69 21.49 -3.13
N GLY A 247 -4.58 20.64 -2.10
CA GLY A 247 -5.58 20.54 -1.04
C GLY A 247 -5.79 21.89 -0.33
N LEU A 248 -6.91 22.02 0.36
CA LEU A 248 -7.19 23.21 1.16
C LEU A 248 -6.17 23.29 2.30
N GLU A 249 -5.42 24.38 2.31
CA GLU A 249 -4.45 24.67 3.36
C GLU A 249 -5.14 25.25 4.61
N TRP A 250 -4.58 24.98 5.77
CA TRP A 250 -4.96 25.66 6.99
C TRP A 250 -4.46 27.11 6.91
N LYS A 251 -5.32 28.08 7.25
CA LYS A 251 -4.91 29.49 7.22
C LYS A 251 -3.80 29.72 8.28
N PRO A 252 -2.60 30.19 7.90
CA PRO A 252 -1.49 30.37 8.86
C PRO A 252 -1.82 31.29 10.03
N SER A 253 -2.71 32.26 9.82
CA SER A 253 -3.18 33.20 10.85
C SER A 253 -4.10 32.59 11.90
N GLN A 254 -4.58 31.35 11.68
CA GLN A 254 -5.50 30.67 12.58
C GLN A 254 -4.78 29.63 13.43
N ASN A 255 -4.70 29.85 14.75
CA ASN A 255 -4.15 28.86 15.68
C ASN A 255 -5.09 27.64 15.73
N ILE A 256 -4.54 26.47 15.36
CA ILE A 256 -5.33 25.22 15.30
C ILE A 256 -5.82 24.79 16.69
N PHE A 257 -5.06 25.06 17.76
CA PHE A 257 -5.47 24.71 19.13
C PHE A 257 -6.65 25.58 19.59
N GLU A 258 -6.67 26.87 19.24
CA GLU A 258 -7.82 27.74 19.51
C GLU A 258 -9.08 27.28 18.79
N TYR A 259 -8.92 26.76 17.56
CA TYR A 259 -10.02 26.15 16.84
C TYR A 259 -10.50 24.88 17.56
N LEU A 260 -9.57 23.99 17.93
CA LEU A 260 -9.87 22.71 18.58
C LEU A 260 -10.49 22.89 19.97
N ASN A 261 -10.15 23.95 20.70
CA ASN A 261 -10.79 24.30 21.97
C ASN A 261 -12.31 24.57 21.84
N ARG A 262 -12.79 24.88 20.63
CA ARG A 262 -14.20 25.15 20.38
C ARG A 262 -14.94 24.00 19.72
N LYS A 263 -14.24 23.25 18.85
CA LYS A 263 -14.84 22.14 18.08
C LYS A 263 -13.77 21.22 17.50
N SER A 264 -14.09 19.95 17.40
CA SER A 264 -13.24 18.96 16.74
C SER A 264 -13.20 19.18 15.22
N LEU A 265 -12.11 18.74 14.58
CA LEU A 265 -11.84 18.90 13.16
C LEU A 265 -11.71 17.53 12.49
N LEU A 266 -12.40 17.35 11.38
CA LEU A 266 -12.23 16.21 10.49
C LEU A 266 -11.60 16.67 9.19
N VAL A 267 -10.45 16.10 8.84
CA VAL A 267 -9.65 16.40 7.67
C VAL A 267 -9.71 15.21 6.71
N GLN A 268 -9.90 15.47 5.43
CA GLN A 268 -9.96 14.44 4.40
C GLN A 268 -8.86 14.68 3.35
N TYR A 269 -7.77 13.91 3.45
CA TYR A 269 -6.70 13.94 2.45
C TYR A 269 -7.15 13.27 1.15
N PRO A 270 -6.62 13.75 -0.01
CA PRO A 270 -5.79 14.92 -0.24
C PRO A 270 -6.61 16.20 -0.46
N TYR A 271 -7.92 16.18 -0.27
CA TYR A 271 -8.81 17.34 -0.47
C TYR A 271 -8.48 18.47 0.50
N ASP A 272 -8.11 18.13 1.73
CA ASP A 272 -7.42 19.02 2.66
C ASP A 272 -5.92 18.74 2.58
N SER A 273 -5.08 19.77 2.72
CA SER A 273 -3.62 19.65 2.66
C SER A 273 -3.07 18.91 3.89
N PHE A 274 -2.01 18.12 3.71
CA PHE A 274 -1.23 17.55 4.81
C PHE A 274 -0.61 18.62 5.71
N ASP A 275 -0.52 19.86 5.22
CA ASP A 275 -0.06 21.00 6.01
C ASP A 275 -0.92 21.28 7.25
N VAL A 276 -2.18 20.84 7.27
CA VAL A 276 -3.02 20.86 8.50
C VAL A 276 -2.33 20.08 9.62
N PHE A 277 -1.79 18.90 9.34
CA PHE A 277 -1.06 18.12 10.33
C PHE A 277 0.29 18.76 10.70
N LEU A 278 1.02 19.27 9.73
CA LEU A 278 2.26 20.00 10.01
C LEU A 278 2.00 21.25 10.86
N ASN A 279 0.91 21.96 10.62
CA ASN A 279 0.49 23.10 11.43
C ASN A 279 0.12 22.69 12.87
N PHE A 280 -0.55 21.57 13.03
CA PHE A 280 -0.83 20.99 14.35
C PHE A 280 0.45 20.75 15.15
N LEU A 281 1.48 20.15 14.52
CA LEU A 281 2.79 19.96 15.15
C LEU A 281 3.53 21.28 15.38
N ARG A 282 3.58 22.20 14.40
CA ARG A 282 4.22 23.52 14.57
C ARG A 282 3.59 24.31 15.71
N THR A 283 2.26 24.26 15.83
CA THR A 283 1.57 24.89 16.95
C THR A 283 1.99 24.26 18.27
N ALA A 284 2.09 22.92 18.33
CA ALA A 284 2.57 22.21 19.53
C ALA A 284 4.00 22.60 19.91
N VAL A 285 4.92 22.67 18.94
CA VAL A 285 6.33 23.03 19.14
C VAL A 285 6.51 24.47 19.64
N ASN A 286 5.60 25.38 19.26
CA ASN A 286 5.68 26.81 19.60
C ASN A 286 4.76 27.25 20.76
N ASP A 287 3.93 26.36 21.28
CA ASP A 287 3.10 26.67 22.44
C ASP A 287 3.85 26.35 23.74
N SER A 288 4.18 27.36 24.53
CA SER A 288 4.91 27.22 25.80
C SER A 288 4.22 26.31 26.83
N ARG A 289 2.93 26.04 26.66
CA ARG A 289 2.15 25.13 27.52
C ARG A 289 2.35 23.65 27.13
N THR A 290 2.93 23.37 25.97
CA THR A 290 3.16 21.99 25.53
C THR A 290 4.23 21.34 26.39
N THR A 291 3.88 20.26 27.06
CA THR A 291 4.78 19.50 27.92
C THR A 291 5.28 18.20 27.27
N ALA A 292 4.48 17.58 26.39
CA ALA A 292 4.89 16.38 25.70
C ALA A 292 4.23 16.23 24.34
N ILE A 293 4.93 15.56 23.40
CA ILE A 293 4.41 15.08 22.11
C ILE A 293 4.68 13.59 22.04
N GLN A 294 3.63 12.78 21.82
CA GLN A 294 3.72 11.34 21.68
C GLN A 294 3.15 10.92 20.31
N MET A 295 3.87 10.09 19.55
CA MET A 295 3.49 9.77 18.19
C MET A 295 3.93 8.39 17.75
N THR A 296 3.10 7.70 16.94
CA THR A 296 3.48 6.47 16.26
C THR A 296 4.06 6.80 14.88
N ILE A 297 5.15 6.14 14.50
CA ILE A 297 5.80 6.29 13.19
C ILE A 297 5.88 4.93 12.51
N TYR A 298 5.22 4.78 11.36
CA TYR A 298 5.25 3.57 10.55
C TYR A 298 5.99 3.78 9.23
N ARG A 299 5.75 4.92 8.56
CA ARG A 299 6.39 5.33 7.30
C ARG A 299 6.44 6.83 7.20
N THR A 300 7.62 7.36 6.98
CA THR A 300 7.85 8.76 6.66
C THR A 300 8.56 8.88 5.31
N GLU A 301 8.54 10.05 4.71
CA GLU A 301 9.37 10.37 3.55
C GLU A 301 10.80 10.71 3.98
N LYS A 302 11.75 10.58 3.06
CA LYS A 302 13.12 11.09 3.26
C LYS A 302 13.07 12.59 3.52
N ASN A 303 13.85 13.07 4.49
CA ASN A 303 13.85 14.47 4.94
C ASN A 303 12.49 14.96 5.47
N SER A 304 11.78 14.10 6.19
CA SER A 304 10.43 14.36 6.68
C SER A 304 10.35 15.63 7.55
N GLN A 305 9.37 16.50 7.20
CA GLN A 305 9.05 17.67 8.03
C GLN A 305 8.51 17.29 9.40
N VAL A 306 7.86 16.13 9.51
CA VAL A 306 7.38 15.59 10.79
C VAL A 306 8.55 15.28 11.70
N VAL A 307 9.57 14.57 11.19
CA VAL A 307 10.80 14.25 11.94
C VAL A 307 11.51 15.53 12.38
N LYS A 308 11.64 16.52 11.48
CA LYS A 308 12.26 17.81 11.80
C LYS A 308 11.54 18.55 12.95
N LEU A 309 10.21 18.58 12.92
CA LEU A 309 9.41 19.21 13.98
C LEU A 309 9.52 18.49 15.33
N LEU A 310 9.60 17.16 15.33
CA LEU A 310 9.82 16.38 16.54
C LEU A 310 11.21 16.67 17.16
N LYS A 311 12.24 16.78 16.33
CA LYS A 311 13.59 17.16 16.77
C LYS A 311 13.62 18.60 17.34
N GLU A 312 12.93 19.53 16.67
CA GLU A 312 12.78 20.91 17.16
C GLU A 312 12.06 20.95 18.52
N ALA A 313 11.01 20.15 18.70
CA ALA A 313 10.31 20.03 19.97
C ALA A 313 11.25 19.56 21.09
N ALA A 314 12.03 18.51 20.85
CA ALA A 314 12.99 17.99 21.82
C ALA A 314 14.07 19.04 22.16
N ALA A 315 14.60 19.76 21.16
CA ALA A 315 15.56 20.85 21.37
C ALA A 315 15.01 22.01 22.22
N LYS A 316 13.67 22.23 22.19
CA LYS A 316 12.98 23.21 23.04
C LYS A 316 12.62 22.67 24.44
N GLY A 317 13.04 21.45 24.79
CA GLY A 317 12.78 20.84 26.10
C GLY A 317 11.40 20.19 26.24
N ILE A 318 10.63 20.05 25.16
CA ILE A 318 9.38 19.31 25.15
C ILE A 318 9.71 17.81 25.19
N GLU A 319 9.05 17.04 26.06
CA GLU A 319 9.22 15.59 26.10
C GLU A 319 8.65 14.96 24.81
N VAL A 320 9.52 14.47 23.94
CA VAL A 320 9.09 13.79 22.69
C VAL A 320 9.24 12.29 22.87
N LYS A 321 8.12 11.56 22.70
CA LYS A 321 8.08 10.09 22.71
C LYS A 321 7.58 9.58 21.37
N THR A 322 8.36 8.74 20.71
CA THR A 322 7.99 8.15 19.43
C THR A 322 8.00 6.63 19.49
N VAL A 323 6.98 6.00 18.91
CA VAL A 323 6.97 4.56 18.70
C VAL A 323 7.25 4.30 17.22
N VAL A 324 8.46 3.82 16.91
CA VAL A 324 8.92 3.57 15.54
C VAL A 324 8.80 2.08 15.21
N GLU A 325 8.02 1.74 14.19
CA GLU A 325 7.87 0.35 13.74
C GLU A 325 8.99 -0.04 12.77
N LEU A 326 9.99 -0.78 13.27
CA LEU A 326 11.16 -1.19 12.48
C LEU A 326 10.84 -2.26 11.41
N ARG A 327 9.75 -2.99 11.54
CA ARG A 327 9.34 -4.05 10.60
C ARG A 327 8.41 -3.53 9.50
N ALA A 328 8.44 -2.22 9.20
CA ALA A 328 7.69 -1.67 8.08
C ALA A 328 8.28 -2.20 6.77
N ARG A 329 7.52 -3.04 6.06
CA ARG A 329 8.00 -3.78 4.88
C ARG A 329 8.52 -2.84 3.80
N PHE A 330 9.79 -3.02 3.39
CA PHE A 330 10.56 -2.21 2.43
C PHE A 330 11.06 -0.86 2.96
N ASP A 331 10.79 -0.51 4.22
CA ASP A 331 11.28 0.70 4.86
C ASP A 331 12.07 0.38 6.14
N GLU A 332 12.49 -0.89 6.30
CA GLU A 332 13.21 -1.33 7.49
C GLU A 332 14.49 -0.53 7.71
N ASP A 333 15.30 -0.34 6.65
CA ASP A 333 16.53 0.47 6.68
C ASP A 333 16.22 1.93 7.07
N HIS A 334 15.27 2.54 6.35
CA HIS A 334 14.89 3.93 6.59
C HIS A 334 14.34 4.17 8.00
N ASN A 335 13.58 3.22 8.55
CA ASN A 335 13.03 3.37 9.90
C ASN A 335 14.08 3.18 10.99
N LEU A 336 15.15 2.40 10.74
CA LEU A 336 16.33 2.36 11.60
C LEU A 336 17.02 3.73 11.63
N ASP A 337 17.25 4.35 10.46
CA ASP A 337 17.85 5.68 10.35
C ASP A 337 17.01 6.74 11.08
N VAL A 338 15.68 6.72 10.89
CA VAL A 338 14.76 7.66 11.56
C VAL A 338 14.78 7.48 13.08
N ALA A 339 14.83 6.23 13.57
CA ALA A 339 14.89 5.97 14.99
C ALA A 339 16.18 6.52 15.62
N GLU A 340 17.31 6.32 14.95
CA GLU A 340 18.61 6.84 15.38
C GLU A 340 18.65 8.37 15.34
N GLU A 341 18.17 8.99 14.24
CA GLU A 341 18.06 10.45 14.09
C GLU A 341 17.25 11.09 15.23
N LEU A 342 16.14 10.48 15.63
CA LEU A 342 15.29 10.95 16.73
C LEU A 342 15.96 10.78 18.09
N LYS A 343 16.65 9.65 18.33
CA LYS A 343 17.41 9.43 19.57
C LYS A 343 18.51 10.45 19.76
N GLN A 344 19.30 10.70 18.71
CA GLN A 344 20.38 11.69 18.73
C GLN A 344 19.88 13.11 19.02
N ALA A 345 18.64 13.41 18.64
CA ALA A 345 17.98 14.68 18.93
C ALA A 345 17.37 14.76 20.36
N GLY A 346 17.53 13.73 21.19
CA GLY A 346 17.02 13.69 22.57
C GLY A 346 15.58 13.17 22.69
N CYS A 347 14.98 12.61 21.62
CA CYS A 347 13.67 11.98 21.71
C CYS A 347 13.75 10.61 22.38
N LYS A 348 12.73 10.24 23.15
CA LYS A 348 12.55 8.88 23.66
C LYS A 348 11.92 8.02 22.56
N VAL A 349 12.66 7.04 22.06
CA VAL A 349 12.22 6.15 20.99
C VAL A 349 11.90 4.77 21.54
N TYR A 350 10.69 4.31 21.28
CA TYR A 350 10.19 2.97 21.62
C TYR A 350 9.93 2.19 20.34
N TYR A 351 10.00 0.87 20.40
CA TYR A 351 9.81 -0.01 19.25
C TYR A 351 8.51 -0.82 19.31
N GLY A 352 7.60 -0.41 20.18
CA GLY A 352 6.27 -1.01 20.34
C GLY A 352 6.29 -2.48 20.77
N ASP A 353 5.24 -3.18 20.38
CA ASP A 353 5.06 -4.61 20.70
C ASP A 353 6.02 -5.48 19.87
N ARG A 354 6.69 -6.44 20.50
CA ARG A 354 7.66 -7.34 19.86
C ARG A 354 6.99 -8.33 18.91
N LEU A 355 5.80 -8.79 19.22
CA LEU A 355 5.07 -9.78 18.44
C LEU A 355 4.19 -9.12 17.37
N ASN A 356 3.53 -8.02 17.72
CA ASN A 356 2.56 -7.35 16.88
C ASN A 356 3.11 -6.05 16.31
N LYS A 357 3.05 -5.88 14.99
CA LYS A 357 3.51 -4.65 14.33
C LYS A 357 2.60 -3.48 14.72
N VAL A 358 3.19 -2.36 15.13
CA VAL A 358 2.44 -1.14 15.41
C VAL A 358 2.06 -0.44 14.11
N HIS A 359 0.77 -0.44 13.80
CA HIS A 359 0.21 0.17 12.60
C HIS A 359 -0.81 1.28 12.88
N ALA A 360 -1.04 1.59 14.14
CA ALA A 360 -1.86 2.73 14.57
C ALA A 360 -1.28 4.07 14.06
N LYS A 361 -2.13 5.04 13.78
CA LYS A 361 -1.77 6.41 13.40
C LYS A 361 -2.40 7.36 14.40
N ILE A 362 -1.61 7.75 15.39
CA ILE A 362 -2.04 8.60 16.48
C ILE A 362 -0.91 9.54 16.90
N CYS A 363 -1.27 10.80 17.13
CA CYS A 363 -0.39 11.84 17.67
C CYS A 363 -1.10 12.54 18.83
N LEU A 364 -0.48 12.53 19.99
CA LEU A 364 -0.95 13.15 21.22
C LEU A 364 -0.04 14.32 21.59
N VAL A 365 -0.61 15.51 21.80
CA VAL A 365 0.06 16.68 22.36
C VAL A 365 -0.50 16.92 23.75
N ARG A 366 0.37 16.97 24.77
CA ARG A 366 -0.05 17.23 26.16
C ARG A 366 0.29 18.64 26.59
N GLN A 367 -0.63 19.24 27.36
CA GLN A 367 -0.46 20.51 28.05
C GLN A 367 -0.64 20.27 29.56
N GLY A 368 0.47 20.04 30.27
CA GLY A 368 0.44 19.60 31.66
C GLY A 368 -0.12 18.17 31.85
N LYS A 369 -0.73 17.90 33.00
CA LYS A 369 -1.16 16.54 33.38
C LYS A 369 -2.51 16.12 32.79
N SER A 370 -3.44 17.08 32.57
CA SER A 370 -4.84 16.77 32.29
C SER A 370 -5.37 17.32 30.96
N LYS A 371 -4.67 18.19 30.27
CA LYS A 371 -5.11 18.78 29.01
C LYS A 371 -4.28 18.29 27.84
N GLY A 372 -4.86 18.26 26.66
CA GLY A 372 -4.14 17.90 25.45
C GLY A 372 -5.01 17.92 24.21
N TYR A 373 -4.37 17.61 23.11
CA TYR A 373 -4.98 17.47 21.78
C TYR A 373 -4.54 16.15 21.19
N VAL A 374 -5.45 15.46 20.54
CA VAL A 374 -5.14 14.19 19.88
C VAL A 374 -5.56 14.25 18.42
N GLN A 375 -4.68 13.73 17.57
CA GLN A 375 -4.99 13.45 16.18
C GLN A 375 -4.95 11.94 15.98
N ILE A 376 -5.98 11.39 15.32
CA ILE A 376 -6.11 9.97 14.98
C ILE A 376 -6.42 9.87 13.50
N GLY A 377 -5.66 9.06 12.77
CA GLY A 377 -5.78 8.97 11.31
C GLY A 377 -5.90 7.55 10.77
N THR A 378 -6.38 7.46 9.53
CA THR A 378 -6.40 6.20 8.76
C THR A 378 -5.12 6.01 7.96
N GLY A 379 -4.41 7.09 7.62
CA GLY A 379 -3.21 7.15 6.79
C GLY A 379 -1.92 7.45 7.55
N ASN A 380 -0.79 7.12 6.92
CA ASN A 380 0.53 7.38 7.48
C ASN A 380 0.87 8.88 7.49
N TYR A 381 1.81 9.26 8.34
CA TYR A 381 2.37 10.62 8.41
C TYR A 381 3.44 10.82 7.32
N ASN A 382 2.98 10.94 6.08
CA ASN A 382 3.85 11.04 4.91
C ASN A 382 3.24 12.02 3.91
N ALA A 383 3.90 13.16 3.70
CA ALA A 383 3.41 14.26 2.86
C ALA A 383 3.29 13.87 1.37
N VAL A 384 4.06 12.88 0.91
CA VAL A 384 4.00 12.41 -0.48
C VAL A 384 2.76 11.56 -0.70
N THR A 385 2.52 10.56 0.17
CA THR A 385 1.36 9.69 0.03
C THR A 385 0.04 10.43 0.33
N ALA A 386 0.06 11.41 1.22
CA ALA A 386 -1.11 12.25 1.53
C ALA A 386 -1.62 13.08 0.35
N LYS A 387 -0.84 13.22 -0.74
CA LYS A 387 -1.27 13.87 -1.99
C LYS A 387 -2.03 12.97 -2.96
N VAL A 388 -1.90 11.65 -2.80
CA VAL A 388 -2.43 10.67 -3.75
C VAL A 388 -3.31 9.59 -3.10
N PHE A 389 -3.31 9.48 -1.76
CA PHE A 389 -4.15 8.55 -1.00
C PHE A 389 -5.31 9.31 -0.35
N SER A 390 -6.52 8.76 -0.47
CA SER A 390 -7.67 9.31 0.26
C SER A 390 -7.68 8.75 1.68
N ASP A 391 -7.38 9.61 2.65
CA ASP A 391 -7.37 9.27 4.07
C ASP A 391 -8.19 10.27 4.90
N ILE A 392 -8.49 9.88 6.14
CA ILE A 392 -9.23 10.70 7.09
C ILE A 392 -8.40 10.86 8.35
N SER A 393 -8.35 12.10 8.86
CA SER A 393 -7.74 12.45 10.13
C SER A 393 -8.73 13.20 11.01
N PHE A 394 -8.85 12.80 12.24
CA PHE A 394 -9.69 13.40 13.26
C PHE A 394 -8.85 14.06 14.33
N TYR A 395 -9.12 15.33 14.62
CA TYR A 395 -8.42 16.14 15.61
C TYR A 395 -9.41 16.60 16.68
N THR A 396 -9.06 16.43 17.93
CA THR A 396 -9.93 16.82 19.04
C THR A 396 -9.15 17.14 20.32
N HIS A 397 -9.76 17.95 21.19
CA HIS A 397 -9.33 18.19 22.57
C HIS A 397 -10.25 17.50 23.58
N ASN A 398 -11.24 16.75 23.10
CA ASN A 398 -12.17 16.04 23.96
C ASN A 398 -11.41 15.06 24.88
N GLN A 399 -11.57 15.27 26.18
CA GLN A 399 -10.77 14.60 27.21
C GLN A 399 -10.89 13.06 27.17
N ARG A 400 -12.00 12.52 26.71
CA ARG A 400 -12.20 11.08 26.58
C ARG A 400 -11.21 10.47 25.60
N TYR A 401 -11.02 11.10 24.43
CA TYR A 401 -10.02 10.64 23.44
C TYR A 401 -8.59 10.92 23.91
N VAL A 402 -8.36 12.06 24.58
CA VAL A 402 -7.05 12.41 25.13
C VAL A 402 -6.62 11.39 26.17
N ASN A 403 -7.51 11.03 27.11
CA ASN A 403 -7.25 10.01 28.14
C ASN A 403 -6.96 8.63 27.53
N ASP A 404 -7.75 8.24 26.53
CA ASP A 404 -7.51 6.95 25.84
C ASP A 404 -6.18 6.97 25.06
N ALA A 405 -5.81 8.10 24.46
CA ALA A 405 -4.52 8.23 23.81
C ALA A 405 -3.33 8.12 24.81
N VAL A 406 -3.46 8.71 26.00
CA VAL A 406 -2.46 8.55 27.07
C VAL A 406 -2.30 7.08 27.42
N LYS A 407 -3.40 6.38 27.74
CA LYS A 407 -3.40 4.95 28.07
C LYS A 407 -2.82 4.09 26.95
N PHE A 408 -3.13 4.44 25.68
CA PHE A 408 -2.59 3.73 24.51
C PHE A 408 -1.08 3.84 24.41
N PHE A 409 -0.50 5.01 24.65
CA PHE A 409 0.95 5.16 24.66
C PHE A 409 1.58 4.48 25.89
N GLU A 410 0.93 4.49 27.05
CA GLU A 410 1.37 3.76 28.24
C GLU A 410 1.38 2.24 28.00
N GLU A 411 0.38 1.69 27.28
CA GLU A 411 0.36 0.29 26.85
C GLU A 411 1.54 -0.03 25.92
N LEU A 412 1.84 0.86 24.94
CA LEU A 412 2.99 0.69 24.04
C LEU A 412 4.35 0.84 24.74
N GLU A 413 4.39 1.54 25.88
CA GLU A 413 5.56 1.66 26.75
C GLU A 413 5.70 0.45 27.73
N GLY A 414 4.78 -0.53 27.66
CA GLY A 414 4.80 -1.72 28.52
C GLY A 414 4.24 -1.52 29.94
N LYS A 415 3.49 -0.43 30.20
CA LYS A 415 2.93 -0.11 31.53
C LYS A 415 1.58 -0.77 31.84
N GLY A 416 1.12 -1.65 30.94
CA GLY A 416 -0.19 -2.31 31.05
C GLY A 416 -1.34 -1.50 30.49
N ASN A 417 -2.53 -2.10 30.43
CA ASN A 417 -3.75 -1.49 29.90
C ASN A 417 -4.85 -1.48 30.96
N THR A 418 -5.37 -0.28 31.24
CA THR A 418 -6.49 -0.05 32.18
C THR A 418 -7.85 0.01 31.50
N GLY A 419 -7.91 -0.33 30.20
CA GLY A 419 -9.10 -0.23 29.37
C GLY A 419 -9.34 1.16 28.81
N PHE A 420 -9.98 1.21 27.64
CA PHE A 420 -10.31 2.42 26.90
C PHE A 420 -11.80 2.74 27.00
N GLU A 421 -12.17 4.01 26.94
CA GLU A 421 -13.56 4.46 26.92
C GLU A 421 -14.13 4.49 25.49
N LEU A 422 -13.40 5.06 24.55
CA LEU A 422 -13.78 5.24 23.15
C LEU A 422 -12.91 4.46 22.19
N LEU A 423 -11.61 4.41 22.46
CA LEU A 423 -10.65 3.75 21.59
C LEU A 423 -10.80 2.22 21.67
N VAL A 424 -10.68 1.55 20.54
CA VAL A 424 -10.69 0.08 20.47
C VAL A 424 -9.45 -0.37 19.70
N THR A 425 -8.72 -1.33 20.25
CA THR A 425 -7.45 -1.81 19.70
C THR A 425 -7.55 -3.23 19.15
N SER A 426 -6.68 -3.58 18.20
CA SER A 426 -6.32 -4.96 17.91
C SER A 426 -4.90 -5.24 18.42
N PRO A 427 -4.59 -6.52 18.71
CA PRO A 427 -5.37 -7.75 18.47
C PRO A 427 -6.50 -8.01 19.48
N ASN A 428 -6.70 -7.15 20.47
CA ASN A 428 -7.57 -7.42 21.61
C ASN A 428 -9.08 -7.37 21.29
N ASP A 429 -9.61 -6.19 20.99
CA ASP A 429 -11.05 -5.93 21.00
C ASP A 429 -11.68 -5.58 19.65
N LEU A 430 -10.89 -5.13 18.68
CA LEU A 430 -11.44 -4.57 17.44
C LEU A 430 -12.31 -5.57 16.66
N LYS A 431 -11.85 -6.81 16.49
CA LYS A 431 -12.65 -7.86 15.83
C LYS A 431 -13.94 -8.15 16.60
N ARG A 432 -13.85 -8.27 17.93
CA ARG A 432 -15.01 -8.49 18.78
C ARG A 432 -16.03 -7.35 18.71
N MET A 433 -15.55 -6.11 18.69
CA MET A 433 -16.39 -4.93 18.52
C MET A 433 -17.16 -4.98 17.21
N ILE A 434 -16.49 -5.23 16.08
CA ILE A 434 -17.11 -5.30 14.76
C ILE A 434 -18.21 -6.37 14.74
N LEU A 435 -17.92 -7.58 15.20
CA LEU A 435 -18.88 -8.68 15.24
C LEU A 435 -20.08 -8.38 16.15
N ARG A 436 -19.88 -7.75 17.31
CA ARG A 436 -20.96 -7.31 18.20
C ARG A 436 -21.86 -6.26 17.53
N LYS A 437 -21.26 -5.29 16.82
CA LYS A 437 -22.01 -4.25 16.10
C LYS A 437 -22.82 -4.84 14.95
N ILE A 438 -22.28 -5.76 14.16
CA ILE A 438 -23.03 -6.50 13.14
C ILE A 438 -24.21 -7.25 13.78
N LYS A 439 -23.96 -7.98 14.87
CA LYS A 439 -25.03 -8.71 15.58
C LYS A 439 -26.13 -7.76 16.06
N LYS A 440 -25.78 -6.63 16.65
CA LYS A 440 -26.76 -5.63 17.11
C LYS A 440 -27.56 -5.07 15.93
N SER A 441 -26.90 -4.66 14.82
CA SER A 441 -27.59 -4.19 13.62
C SER A 441 -28.55 -5.25 13.06
N THR A 442 -28.15 -6.55 13.13
CA THR A 442 -29.02 -7.66 12.70
C THR A 442 -30.28 -7.77 13.57
N GLN A 443 -30.14 -7.69 14.87
CA GLN A 443 -31.28 -7.71 15.81
C GLN A 443 -32.24 -6.55 15.58
N ASP A 444 -31.69 -5.34 15.39
CA ASP A 444 -32.46 -4.15 15.09
C ASP A 444 -33.15 -4.25 13.73
N TYR A 445 -32.48 -4.82 12.71
CA TYR A 445 -33.07 -5.05 11.40
C TYR A 445 -34.28 -6.01 11.45
N LEU A 446 -34.14 -7.10 12.20
CA LEU A 446 -35.23 -8.07 12.36
C LEU A 446 -36.45 -7.50 13.07
N ARG A 447 -36.24 -6.52 13.95
CA ARG A 447 -37.31 -5.84 14.69
C ARG A 447 -37.97 -4.73 13.85
N ASP A 448 -37.16 -3.87 13.22
CA ASP A 448 -37.60 -2.60 12.65
C ASP A 448 -37.43 -2.49 11.13
N GLY A 449 -36.70 -3.40 10.48
CA GLY A 449 -36.44 -3.42 9.03
C GLY A 449 -35.57 -2.27 8.50
N LYS A 450 -34.90 -1.49 9.36
CA LYS A 450 -34.27 -0.21 8.99
C LYS A 450 -32.75 -0.14 9.23
N ALA A 451 -32.14 -1.19 9.72
CA ALA A 451 -30.69 -1.22 9.97
C ALA A 451 -29.89 -1.51 8.69
N GLU A 452 -28.67 -1.02 8.62
CA GLU A 452 -27.72 -1.21 7.53
C GLU A 452 -26.28 -1.16 8.03
N VAL A 453 -25.37 -1.88 7.39
CA VAL A 453 -23.94 -1.81 7.67
C VAL A 453 -23.18 -1.31 6.44
N PHE A 454 -22.41 -0.24 6.63
CA PHE A 454 -21.45 0.27 5.64
C PHE A 454 -20.03 0.04 6.13
N MET A 455 -19.16 -0.51 5.24
CA MET A 455 -17.74 -0.65 5.52
C MET A 455 -16.91 -0.25 4.30
N LYS A 456 -15.90 0.60 4.51
CA LYS A 456 -14.88 0.93 3.51
C LYS A 456 -13.54 0.50 4.06
N VAL A 457 -12.84 -0.38 3.33
CA VAL A 457 -11.55 -0.97 3.72
C VAL A 457 -10.67 -1.22 2.49
N ASN A 458 -9.36 -1.45 2.71
CA ASN A 458 -8.50 -1.87 1.61
C ASN A 458 -8.55 -3.37 1.36
N GLY A 459 -8.85 -4.17 2.37
CA GLY A 459 -8.99 -5.62 2.23
C GLY A 459 -10.01 -6.21 3.21
N LEU A 460 -10.72 -7.21 2.72
CA LEU A 460 -11.72 -8.00 3.47
C LEU A 460 -11.42 -9.49 3.27
N THR A 461 -10.64 -10.08 4.19
CA THR A 461 -10.20 -11.49 4.10
C THR A 461 -10.25 -12.22 5.44
N ASP A 462 -10.71 -11.55 6.51
CA ASP A 462 -10.86 -12.19 7.81
C ASP A 462 -12.09 -13.10 7.82
N VAL A 463 -11.87 -14.37 8.13
CA VAL A 463 -12.90 -15.42 8.04
C VAL A 463 -14.03 -15.17 9.04
N ASP A 464 -13.71 -14.72 10.25
CA ASP A 464 -14.73 -14.51 11.29
C ASP A 464 -15.65 -13.34 10.92
N VAL A 465 -15.05 -12.26 10.39
CA VAL A 465 -15.81 -11.08 9.93
C VAL A 465 -16.69 -11.45 8.73
N ILE A 466 -16.15 -12.17 7.73
CA ILE A 466 -16.92 -12.64 6.55
C ILE A 466 -18.06 -13.54 6.99
N ASN A 467 -17.82 -14.50 7.88
CA ASN A 467 -18.87 -15.35 8.41
C ASN A 467 -19.92 -14.56 9.22
N GLY A 468 -19.49 -13.51 9.94
CA GLY A 468 -20.40 -12.58 10.61
C GLY A 468 -21.32 -11.86 9.62
N ILE A 469 -20.77 -11.38 8.51
CA ILE A 469 -21.51 -10.77 7.40
C ILE A 469 -22.52 -11.77 6.81
N TYR A 470 -22.08 -13.00 6.49
CA TYR A 470 -22.96 -14.01 5.91
C TYR A 470 -24.14 -14.40 6.82
N ARG A 471 -23.86 -14.58 8.14
CA ARG A 471 -24.94 -14.87 9.10
C ARG A 471 -25.98 -13.77 9.14
N ALA A 472 -25.55 -12.52 9.13
CA ALA A 472 -26.44 -11.36 9.14
C ALA A 472 -27.20 -11.18 7.80
N ALA A 473 -26.52 -11.36 6.67
CA ALA A 473 -27.11 -11.23 5.34
C ALA A 473 -28.18 -12.32 5.05
N ARG A 474 -28.01 -13.54 5.57
CA ARG A 474 -29.06 -14.59 5.50
C ARG A 474 -30.36 -14.17 6.19
N LEU A 475 -30.26 -13.29 7.17
CA LEU A 475 -31.41 -12.72 7.87
C LEU A 475 -31.92 -11.43 7.21
N GLY A 476 -31.29 -10.98 6.12
CA GLY A 476 -31.71 -9.85 5.31
C GLY A 476 -31.02 -8.52 5.65
N LEU A 477 -30.09 -8.45 6.63
CA LEU A 477 -29.39 -7.19 6.94
C LEU A 477 -28.60 -6.71 5.71
N PRO A 478 -28.84 -5.47 5.22
CA PRO A 478 -28.11 -4.92 4.10
C PRO A 478 -26.65 -4.59 4.43
N PHE A 479 -25.75 -4.92 3.49
CA PHE A 479 -24.34 -4.55 3.54
C PHE A 479 -23.93 -3.73 2.32
N ARG A 480 -23.27 -2.60 2.54
CA ARG A 480 -22.68 -1.71 1.53
C ARG A 480 -21.18 -1.66 1.76
N LEU A 481 -20.44 -2.44 0.98
CA LEU A 481 -19.01 -2.66 1.18
C LEU A 481 -18.20 -2.00 0.06
N ILE A 482 -17.18 -1.23 0.44
CA ILE A 482 -16.18 -0.70 -0.49
C ILE A 482 -14.84 -1.34 -0.15
N VAL A 483 -14.35 -2.20 -1.06
CA VAL A 483 -13.12 -2.97 -0.87
C VAL A 483 -12.20 -2.73 -2.07
N ARG A 484 -11.11 -2.01 -1.84
CA ARG A 484 -10.18 -1.61 -2.91
C ARG A 484 -9.25 -2.73 -3.38
N GLY A 485 -8.90 -3.64 -2.49
CA GLY A 485 -7.89 -4.69 -2.70
C GLY A 485 -8.46 -6.09 -2.49
N PRO A 486 -7.72 -6.98 -1.81
CA PRO A 486 -8.16 -8.37 -1.70
C PRO A 486 -9.51 -8.49 -0.98
N CYS A 487 -10.44 -9.17 -1.62
CA CYS A 487 -11.76 -9.49 -1.08
C CYS A 487 -12.00 -11.00 -1.19
N SER A 488 -12.18 -11.67 -0.07
CA SER A 488 -12.48 -13.11 -0.02
C SER A 488 -13.98 -13.39 0.18
N LEU A 489 -14.81 -12.35 0.17
CA LEU A 489 -16.26 -12.48 0.26
C LEU A 489 -16.82 -12.93 -1.10
N LYS A 490 -17.66 -13.96 -1.10
CA LYS A 490 -18.38 -14.47 -2.26
C LYS A 490 -19.85 -14.07 -2.17
N LEU A 491 -20.43 -13.58 -3.26
CA LEU A 491 -21.84 -13.23 -3.36
C LEU A 491 -22.70 -14.42 -3.79
N GLY A 492 -24.00 -14.38 -3.51
CA GLY A 492 -24.97 -15.37 -3.94
C GLY A 492 -25.00 -16.66 -3.12
N ILE A 493 -24.43 -16.66 -1.90
CA ILE A 493 -24.40 -17.84 -1.03
C ILE A 493 -25.27 -17.71 0.23
N CYS A 494 -25.92 -16.56 0.42
CA CYS A 494 -26.76 -16.31 1.61
C CYS A 494 -28.26 -16.57 1.35
N GLY A 495 -28.67 -16.95 0.15
CA GLY A 495 -30.05 -17.19 -0.22
C GLY A 495 -30.77 -15.93 -0.75
N GLU A 496 -32.09 -15.98 -0.85
CA GLU A 496 -32.92 -14.94 -1.48
C GLU A 496 -32.90 -13.59 -0.75
N LYS A 497 -32.67 -13.60 0.56
CA LYS A 497 -32.60 -12.37 1.38
C LYS A 497 -31.26 -11.64 1.30
N GLU A 498 -30.28 -12.15 0.53
CA GLU A 498 -28.96 -11.54 0.42
C GLU A 498 -29.04 -10.13 -0.20
N ASP A 499 -28.74 -9.13 0.60
CA ASP A 499 -28.55 -7.73 0.16
C ASP A 499 -27.12 -7.27 0.48
N ILE A 500 -26.15 -7.84 -0.22
CA ILE A 500 -24.74 -7.46 -0.12
C ILE A 500 -24.32 -6.81 -1.43
N VAL A 501 -23.86 -5.56 -1.35
CA VAL A 501 -23.23 -4.85 -2.46
C VAL A 501 -21.76 -4.64 -2.12
N VAL A 502 -20.87 -5.18 -2.95
CA VAL A 502 -19.43 -4.96 -2.87
C VAL A 502 -18.96 -4.19 -4.10
N LYS A 503 -18.28 -3.07 -3.88
CA LYS A 503 -17.66 -2.33 -4.98
C LYS A 503 -16.24 -1.91 -4.66
N SER A 504 -15.44 -1.71 -5.70
CA SER A 504 -14.11 -1.10 -5.66
C SER A 504 -14.15 0.23 -6.39
N ILE A 505 -13.63 1.28 -5.79
CA ILE A 505 -13.51 2.60 -6.44
C ILE A 505 -12.07 2.75 -6.94
N VAL A 506 -11.93 2.84 -8.28
CA VAL A 506 -10.64 2.98 -8.97
C VAL A 506 -10.67 4.29 -9.74
N GLY A 507 -10.10 5.33 -9.15
CA GLY A 507 -10.06 6.68 -9.71
C GLY A 507 -8.66 7.25 -9.71
N GLU A 508 -8.59 8.57 -9.77
CA GLU A 508 -7.36 9.36 -9.73
C GLU A 508 -6.57 9.16 -8.43
N LEU A 509 -7.31 9.00 -7.30
CA LEU A 509 -6.74 8.82 -5.97
C LEU A 509 -6.89 7.37 -5.51
N LEU A 510 -5.88 6.90 -4.77
CA LEU A 510 -5.94 5.59 -4.13
C LEU A 510 -6.86 5.67 -2.90
N GLU A 511 -7.98 4.94 -2.93
CA GLU A 511 -8.88 4.85 -1.78
C GLU A 511 -8.21 4.09 -0.63
N HIS A 512 -7.91 4.79 0.47
CA HIS A 512 -7.09 4.23 1.55
C HIS A 512 -7.75 4.32 2.93
N SER A 513 -8.67 5.24 3.16
CA SER A 513 -9.36 5.37 4.44
C SER A 513 -10.16 4.12 4.83
N ARG A 514 -10.22 3.82 6.15
CA ARG A 514 -11.04 2.75 6.71
C ARG A 514 -12.14 3.38 7.54
N ILE A 515 -13.39 3.02 7.18
CA ILE A 515 -14.61 3.53 7.80
C ILE A 515 -15.52 2.34 8.08
N TYR A 516 -16.02 2.25 9.31
CA TYR A 516 -17.08 1.30 9.67
C TYR A 516 -18.27 2.12 10.14
N SER A 517 -19.45 1.85 9.61
CA SER A 517 -20.66 2.56 9.98
C SER A 517 -21.82 1.59 10.16
N PHE A 518 -22.47 1.68 11.30
CA PHE A 518 -23.56 0.81 11.71
C PHE A 518 -24.79 1.67 11.93
N THR A 519 -25.81 1.46 11.12
CA THR A 519 -27.13 2.10 11.30
C THR A 519 -28.03 1.13 12.03
N TYR A 520 -28.74 1.61 13.01
CA TYR A 520 -29.62 0.84 13.89
C TYR A 520 -31.10 1.12 13.60
N GLY A 521 -32.01 0.30 14.11
CA GLY A 521 -33.44 0.34 13.83
C GLY A 521 -34.11 1.68 14.15
N ASN A 522 -33.63 2.40 15.17
CA ASN A 522 -34.09 3.75 15.52
C ASN A 522 -33.55 4.86 14.60
N GLY A 523 -32.84 4.50 13.50
CA GLY A 523 -32.21 5.44 12.58
C GLY A 523 -30.92 6.07 13.08
N SER A 524 -30.46 5.78 14.30
CA SER A 524 -29.17 6.26 14.78
C SER A 524 -28.04 5.57 14.05
N THR A 525 -26.96 6.30 13.80
CA THR A 525 -25.78 5.79 13.12
C THR A 525 -24.54 5.98 13.98
N GLU A 526 -23.76 4.94 14.10
CA GLU A 526 -22.47 4.95 14.78
C GLU A 526 -21.36 4.74 13.74
N THR A 527 -20.48 5.73 13.59
CA THR A 527 -19.43 5.71 12.55
C THR A 527 -18.06 5.75 13.21
N TRP A 528 -17.18 4.89 12.73
CA TRP A 528 -15.82 4.68 13.20
C TRP A 528 -14.82 4.94 12.08
N ILE A 529 -13.67 5.52 12.41
CA ILE A 529 -12.48 5.52 11.57
C ILE A 529 -11.44 4.58 12.18
N SER A 530 -10.64 3.94 11.33
CA SER A 530 -9.67 2.95 11.80
C SER A 530 -8.39 2.95 10.97
N SER A 531 -7.30 2.49 11.58
CA SER A 531 -6.07 2.12 10.87
C SER A 531 -6.14 0.71 10.29
N ALA A 532 -7.09 -0.14 10.73
CA ALA A 532 -7.20 -1.54 10.39
C ALA A 532 -7.99 -1.79 9.11
N ASP A 533 -7.52 -2.74 8.31
CA ASP A 533 -8.34 -3.46 7.34
C ASP A 533 -9.00 -4.68 8.00
N LEU A 534 -10.04 -5.23 7.36
CA LEU A 534 -10.73 -6.44 7.83
C LEU A 534 -9.99 -7.71 7.35
N MET A 535 -8.73 -7.80 7.71
CA MET A 535 -7.84 -8.91 7.39
C MET A 535 -7.28 -9.52 8.70
N THR A 536 -7.13 -10.83 8.74
CA THR A 536 -6.60 -11.55 9.92
C THR A 536 -5.28 -10.95 10.44
N ARG A 537 -4.37 -10.55 9.54
CA ARG A 537 -3.11 -9.90 9.94
C ARG A 537 -3.31 -8.56 10.67
N ASN A 538 -4.35 -7.79 10.34
CA ASN A 538 -4.65 -6.51 10.97
C ASN A 538 -5.39 -6.74 12.30
N LEU A 539 -6.32 -7.68 12.33
CA LEU A 539 -7.19 -7.91 13.47
C LEU A 539 -6.56 -8.77 14.58
N ASP A 540 -5.59 -9.65 14.23
CA ASP A 540 -5.03 -10.63 15.15
C ASP A 540 -3.50 -10.51 15.36
N ARG A 541 -2.77 -9.70 14.53
CA ARG A 541 -1.29 -9.68 14.51
C ARG A 541 -0.70 -8.29 14.34
N ARG A 542 -1.48 -7.25 14.62
CA ARG A 542 -1.02 -5.87 14.58
C ARG A 542 -1.65 -5.08 15.71
N VAL A 543 -0.95 -4.06 16.16
CA VAL A 543 -1.53 -3.02 16.99
C VAL A 543 -2.17 -1.99 16.06
N GLU A 544 -3.48 -2.01 15.98
CA GLU A 544 -4.32 -1.10 15.22
C GLU A 544 -5.27 -0.36 16.16
N ILE A 545 -5.82 0.75 15.72
CA ILE A 545 -6.82 1.50 16.47
C ILE A 545 -8.07 1.78 15.65
N ALA A 546 -9.21 1.84 16.32
CA ALA A 546 -10.45 2.38 15.80
C ALA A 546 -11.07 3.32 16.84
N VAL A 547 -11.64 4.43 16.39
CA VAL A 547 -12.36 5.39 17.24
C VAL A 547 -13.72 5.74 16.65
N PRO A 548 -14.78 5.88 17.50
CA PRO A 548 -16.06 6.37 17.04
C PRO A 548 -15.98 7.89 16.82
N ILE A 549 -16.71 8.42 15.87
CA ILE A 549 -16.88 9.86 15.69
C ILE A 549 -18.18 10.26 16.39
N VAL A 550 -18.07 10.79 17.61
CA VAL A 550 -19.24 11.09 18.44
C VAL A 550 -19.71 12.54 18.35
N GLU A 551 -18.80 13.49 18.07
CA GLU A 551 -19.14 14.91 17.98
C GLU A 551 -20.02 15.23 16.76
N SER A 552 -21.01 16.11 16.96
CA SER A 552 -22.08 16.34 15.98
C SER A 552 -21.59 16.84 14.62
N GLN A 553 -20.63 17.77 14.57
CA GLN A 553 -20.14 18.34 13.31
C GLN A 553 -19.28 17.33 12.52
N PRO A 554 -18.24 16.66 13.09
CA PRO A 554 -17.51 15.57 12.44
C PRO A 554 -18.44 14.42 12.01
N LYS A 555 -19.43 14.05 12.83
CA LYS A 555 -20.42 13.02 12.50
C LYS A 555 -21.25 13.38 11.26
N LYS A 556 -21.72 14.62 11.15
CA LYS A 556 -22.42 15.12 9.95
C LYS A 556 -21.51 15.09 8.71
N GLN A 557 -20.23 15.44 8.88
CA GLN A 557 -19.25 15.40 7.79
C GLN A 557 -18.97 13.94 7.35
N MET A 558 -18.82 13.01 8.29
CA MET A 558 -18.67 11.57 7.97
C MET A 558 -19.88 11.03 7.21
N SER A 559 -21.10 11.39 7.62
CA SER A 559 -22.31 11.00 6.90
C SER A 559 -22.32 11.49 5.44
N LYS A 560 -21.84 12.72 5.19
CA LYS A 560 -21.70 13.25 3.82
C LYS A 560 -20.64 12.47 3.02
N ILE A 561 -19.50 12.15 3.63
CA ILE A 561 -18.43 11.37 3.01
C ILE A 561 -18.95 9.99 2.60
N ILE A 562 -19.63 9.28 3.49
CA ILE A 562 -20.21 7.96 3.23
C ILE A 562 -21.23 8.05 2.07
N LYS A 563 -22.15 9.01 2.10
CA LYS A 563 -23.14 9.22 1.03
C LYS A 563 -22.46 9.48 -0.34
N MET A 564 -21.38 10.23 -0.38
CA MET A 564 -20.62 10.47 -1.60
C MET A 564 -20.00 9.17 -2.15
N TYR A 565 -19.38 8.39 -1.29
CA TYR A 565 -18.83 7.07 -1.68
C TYR A 565 -19.93 6.11 -2.16
N LEU A 566 -21.08 6.06 -1.50
CA LEU A 566 -22.21 5.21 -1.91
C LEU A 566 -22.74 5.60 -3.30
N ARG A 567 -22.77 6.89 -3.61
CA ARG A 567 -23.25 7.43 -4.90
C ARG A 567 -22.25 7.25 -6.04
N ASP A 568 -20.94 7.03 -5.75
CA ASP A 568 -19.93 6.89 -6.80
C ASP A 568 -20.31 5.76 -7.76
N SER A 569 -20.38 6.10 -9.05
CA SER A 569 -20.66 5.18 -10.17
C SER A 569 -19.60 5.29 -11.26
N ALA A 570 -19.02 6.48 -11.46
CA ALA A 570 -18.04 6.73 -12.51
C ALA A 570 -16.76 5.90 -12.35
N ASN A 571 -16.33 5.71 -11.09
CA ASN A 571 -15.09 4.99 -10.75
C ASN A 571 -15.34 3.64 -10.08
N SER A 572 -16.61 3.21 -9.98
CA SER A 572 -16.99 2.02 -9.24
C SER A 572 -17.03 0.76 -10.11
N TYR A 573 -16.39 -0.29 -9.63
CA TYR A 573 -16.43 -1.64 -10.17
C TYR A 573 -17.14 -2.53 -9.16
N TYR A 574 -18.17 -3.25 -9.57
CA TYR A 574 -19.03 -4.07 -8.72
C TYR A 574 -18.64 -5.53 -8.79
N LEU A 575 -18.54 -6.19 -7.65
CA LEU A 575 -18.28 -7.64 -7.56
C LEU A 575 -19.51 -8.41 -8.02
N THR A 576 -19.30 -9.45 -8.82
CA THR A 576 -20.33 -10.42 -9.25
C THR A 576 -20.34 -11.67 -8.38
N LYS A 577 -21.35 -12.51 -8.55
CA LYS A 577 -21.44 -13.83 -7.88
C LYS A 577 -20.30 -14.77 -8.31
N ASP A 578 -19.75 -14.58 -9.51
CA ASP A 578 -18.65 -15.37 -10.05
C ASP A 578 -17.26 -14.88 -9.60
N GLY A 579 -17.23 -13.79 -8.80
CA GLY A 579 -15.97 -13.21 -8.29
C GLY A 579 -15.27 -12.27 -9.27
N GLU A 580 -15.91 -11.92 -10.37
CA GLU A 580 -15.41 -10.93 -11.34
C GLU A 580 -15.88 -9.52 -10.96
N TYR A 581 -15.17 -8.50 -11.45
CA TYR A 581 -15.57 -7.11 -11.28
C TYR A 581 -16.00 -6.51 -12.61
N PHE A 582 -17.15 -5.85 -12.64
CA PHE A 582 -17.65 -5.13 -13.80
C PHE A 582 -17.90 -3.67 -13.51
N LYS A 583 -17.67 -2.82 -14.50
CA LYS A 583 -18.02 -1.39 -14.44
C LYS A 583 -19.48 -1.22 -14.85
N SER A 584 -20.31 -0.68 -13.95
CA SER A 584 -21.73 -0.44 -14.26
C SER A 584 -21.86 0.69 -15.30
N LYS A 585 -22.60 0.45 -16.37
CA LYS A 585 -23.01 1.49 -17.33
C LYS A 585 -24.28 2.17 -16.80
N LYS A 586 -24.18 3.05 -15.81
CA LYS A 586 -25.32 3.86 -15.37
C LYS A 586 -25.38 5.16 -16.19
N PHE A 587 -26.59 5.66 -16.42
CA PHE A 587 -26.86 6.91 -17.16
C PHE A 587 -26.26 8.17 -16.50
N ILE A 588 -25.95 8.14 -15.22
CA ILE A 588 -25.38 9.28 -14.49
C ILE A 588 -24.03 8.85 -13.90
N ASP A 589 -22.97 9.35 -14.48
CA ASP A 589 -21.62 9.15 -13.98
C ASP A 589 -21.30 10.15 -12.87
N PHE A 590 -21.45 9.70 -11.62
CA PHE A 590 -21.09 10.48 -10.44
C PHE A 590 -19.75 10.01 -9.89
N SER A 591 -18.75 10.88 -9.87
CA SER A 591 -17.46 10.65 -9.24
C SER A 591 -17.39 11.35 -7.89
N ALA A 592 -17.21 10.59 -6.82
CA ALA A 592 -16.98 11.13 -5.48
C ALA A 592 -15.68 11.95 -5.44
N GLN A 593 -14.59 11.43 -6.00
CA GLN A 593 -13.29 12.10 -6.04
C GLN A 593 -13.36 13.43 -6.79
N GLN A 594 -13.90 13.45 -8.01
CA GLN A 594 -14.02 14.68 -8.80
C GLN A 594 -14.95 15.70 -8.16
N THR A 595 -16.02 15.27 -7.50
CA THR A 595 -16.91 16.16 -6.79
C THR A 595 -16.20 16.86 -5.62
N TRP A 596 -15.37 16.15 -4.86
CA TRP A 596 -14.55 16.75 -3.81
C TRP A 596 -13.51 17.70 -4.37
N LEU A 597 -12.82 17.32 -5.46
CA LEU A 597 -11.82 18.16 -6.12
C LEU A 597 -12.43 19.47 -6.68
N ARG A 598 -13.64 19.42 -7.24
CA ARG A 598 -14.37 20.63 -7.69
C ARG A 598 -14.73 21.56 -6.52
N ARG A 599 -15.15 21.02 -5.37
CA ARG A 599 -15.45 21.82 -4.18
C ARG A 599 -14.23 22.58 -3.66
N ILE A 600 -13.03 22.05 -3.78
CA ILE A 600 -11.79 22.74 -3.44
C ILE A 600 -11.60 23.96 -4.34
N LYS A 601 -11.80 23.81 -5.65
CA LYS A 601 -11.71 24.92 -6.60
C LYS A 601 -12.68 26.06 -6.23
N TRP A 602 -13.92 25.74 -5.88
CA TRP A 602 -14.93 26.74 -5.47
C TRP A 602 -14.54 27.47 -4.18
N LYS A 603 -13.99 26.78 -3.19
CA LYS A 603 -13.58 27.40 -1.91
C LYS A 603 -12.34 28.29 -2.01
N LYS A 604 -11.54 28.19 -3.06
CA LYS A 604 -10.41 29.10 -3.32
C LYS A 604 -10.86 30.47 -3.85
N TYR A 605 -12.11 30.59 -4.31
CA TYR A 605 -12.68 31.82 -4.85
C TYR A 605 -13.67 32.52 -3.89
N ILE A 606 -13.90 31.97 -2.70
CA ILE A 606 -14.65 32.58 -1.59
C ILE A 606 -13.70 32.83 -0.41
#